data_d7f100fa7c743daabf5c39fb9fd7e4a3
#
_entry.id   d7f100fa7c743daabf5c39fb9fd7e4a3
#
_cell.length_a   1.000
_cell.length_b   1.000
_cell.length_c   1.000
_cell.angle_alpha   90.00
_cell.angle_beta   90.00
_cell.angle_gamma   90.00
#
_symmetry.space_group_name_H-M   'P 1'
#
loop_
_entity.id
_entity.type
_entity.pdbx_description
1 polymer ?
#
loop_
_entity_poly.entity_id
_entity_poly.type
_entity_poly.pdbx_seq_one_letter_code
_entity_poly.pdbx_strand_id
1 'polypeptide(L)'
;MKTGGSSASPAEPPRIDLKPGESIPELKVTPDKYLPHRYAGASGDFNPIHIDKEFATAVGLPGNILHGLYSMAQVARASVAGAGGDPRSLKRLSVQFRGLGRPEVEIKVTGSVKSADDGTVVVDVVAEQEGNQIIRNAEAELDLK
;
A
#
# COMPACT_ATOMS: atom_id res chain seq x y z
N MET A 1 -40.75 -27.92 -19.66
CA MET A 1 -39.33 -27.66 -19.34
C MET A 1 -39.23 -26.52 -18.36
N LYS A 2 -38.99 -26.81 -17.09
CA LYS A 2 -38.71 -25.80 -16.10
C LYS A 2 -37.21 -25.55 -16.10
N THR A 3 -36.80 -24.43 -16.67
CA THR A 3 -35.47 -23.87 -16.40
C THR A 3 -35.51 -23.25 -15.02
N GLY A 4 -35.25 -24.06 -14.00
CA GLY A 4 -35.13 -23.57 -12.65
C GLY A 4 -33.80 -22.80 -12.51
N GLY A 5 -33.80 -21.52 -12.88
CA GLY A 5 -32.75 -20.62 -12.47
C GLY A 5 -32.94 -20.33 -10.98
N SER A 6 -32.25 -21.05 -10.09
CA SER A 6 -32.13 -20.57 -8.74
C SER A 6 -31.24 -19.34 -8.77
N SER A 7 -31.84 -18.17 -8.65
CA SER A 7 -31.10 -16.96 -8.31
C SER A 7 -30.64 -17.11 -6.85
N ALA A 8 -29.53 -17.81 -6.66
CA ALA A 8 -28.84 -17.71 -5.40
C ALA A 8 -28.33 -16.29 -5.29
N SER A 9 -28.81 -15.53 -4.32
CA SER A 9 -28.19 -14.28 -3.93
C SER A 9 -26.69 -14.56 -3.74
N PRO A 10 -25.80 -13.74 -4.30
CA PRO A 10 -24.37 -13.93 -4.04
C PRO A 10 -24.20 -13.96 -2.52
N ALA A 11 -23.52 -14.99 -2.03
CA ALA A 11 -23.19 -15.07 -0.62
C ALA A 11 -22.53 -13.76 -0.20
N GLU A 12 -23.01 -13.16 0.89
CA GLU A 12 -22.32 -12.01 1.44
C GLU A 12 -20.86 -12.40 1.68
N PRO A 13 -19.89 -11.55 1.25
CA PRO A 13 -18.51 -11.83 1.54
C PRO A 13 -18.36 -12.00 3.05
N PRO A 14 -17.52 -12.95 3.51
CA PRO A 14 -17.34 -13.17 4.94
C PRO A 14 -16.96 -11.84 5.61
N ARG A 15 -17.66 -11.50 6.68
CA ARG A 15 -17.31 -10.34 7.50
C ARG A 15 -15.90 -10.55 8.03
N ILE A 16 -15.02 -9.63 7.72
CA ILE A 16 -13.69 -9.62 8.27
C ILE A 16 -13.77 -8.97 9.64
N ASP A 17 -13.46 -9.78 10.64
CA ASP A 17 -13.42 -9.32 12.03
C ASP A 17 -11.96 -9.11 12.40
N LEU A 18 -11.52 -7.84 12.37
CA LEU A 18 -10.19 -7.44 12.75
C LEU A 18 -10.22 -6.92 14.19
N LYS A 19 -9.41 -7.54 15.05
CA LYS A 19 -9.31 -7.18 16.47
C LYS A 19 -8.01 -6.42 16.74
N PRO A 20 -8.02 -5.48 17.72
CA PRO A 20 -6.80 -4.79 18.11
C PRO A 20 -5.66 -5.77 18.42
N GLY A 21 -4.47 -5.47 17.93
CA GLY A 21 -3.27 -6.29 18.06
C GLY A 21 -3.07 -7.34 16.97
N GLU A 22 -4.09 -7.62 16.16
CA GLU A 22 -3.95 -8.55 15.05
C GLU A 22 -3.13 -7.92 13.91
N SER A 23 -2.32 -8.74 13.24
CA SER A 23 -1.57 -8.32 12.06
C SER A 23 -2.43 -8.45 10.81
N ILE A 24 -2.29 -7.51 9.89
CA ILE A 24 -2.80 -7.66 8.52
C ILE A 24 -1.81 -8.52 7.70
N PRO A 25 -2.24 -9.14 6.59
CA PRO A 25 -1.34 -9.87 5.73
C PRO A 25 -0.19 -8.99 5.22
N GLU A 26 1.02 -9.54 5.28
CA GLU A 26 2.21 -8.88 4.78
C GLU A 26 2.16 -8.73 3.26
N LEU A 27 2.50 -7.56 2.75
CA LEU A 27 2.66 -7.32 1.32
C LEU A 27 4.15 -7.19 1.00
N LYS A 28 4.61 -7.97 0.02
CA LYS A 28 5.96 -7.86 -0.53
C LYS A 28 5.85 -7.54 -2.01
N VAL A 29 6.54 -6.51 -2.44
CA VAL A 29 6.60 -6.11 -3.84
C VAL A 29 8.00 -5.60 -4.18
N THR A 30 8.52 -6.04 -5.32
CA THR A 30 9.81 -5.56 -5.81
C THR A 30 9.57 -4.72 -7.06
N PRO A 31 9.68 -3.38 -6.95
CA PRO A 31 9.57 -2.52 -8.13
C PRO A 31 10.72 -2.79 -9.07
N ASP A 32 10.43 -2.99 -10.35
CA ASP A 32 11.46 -3.24 -11.32
C ASP A 32 12.24 -1.96 -11.69
N LYS A 33 13.32 -2.11 -12.40
CA LYS A 33 14.20 -1.03 -12.85
C LYS A 33 13.46 0.10 -13.57
N TYR A 34 12.41 -0.22 -14.32
CA TYR A 34 11.68 0.74 -15.15
C TYR A 34 10.41 1.28 -14.49
N LEU A 35 10.09 0.84 -13.28
CA LEU A 35 8.88 1.30 -12.59
C LEU A 35 8.85 2.82 -12.43
N PRO A 36 9.95 3.51 -12.03
CA PRO A 36 9.89 4.96 -11.90
C PRO A 36 9.55 5.66 -13.21
N HIS A 37 9.99 5.12 -14.35
CA HIS A 37 9.67 5.67 -15.67
C HIS A 37 8.18 5.51 -16.00
N ARG A 38 7.61 4.33 -15.74
CA ARG A 38 6.18 4.08 -15.92
C ARG A 38 5.34 4.94 -14.99
N TYR A 39 5.76 5.05 -13.75
CA TYR A 39 5.05 5.85 -12.76
C TYR A 39 5.08 7.34 -13.11
N ALA A 40 6.19 7.85 -13.59
CA ALA A 40 6.29 9.22 -14.09
C ALA A 40 5.29 9.46 -15.23
N GLY A 41 5.18 8.52 -16.16
CA GLY A 41 4.21 8.59 -17.26
C GLY A 41 2.76 8.58 -16.79
N ALA A 42 2.45 7.80 -15.75
CA ALA A 42 1.09 7.71 -15.20
C ALA A 42 0.71 8.90 -14.33
N SER A 43 1.65 9.42 -13.54
CA SER A 43 1.41 10.48 -12.55
C SER A 43 1.68 11.89 -13.08
N GLY A 44 2.49 12.02 -14.12
CA GLY A 44 3.00 13.31 -14.58
C GLY A 44 4.17 13.85 -13.78
N ASP A 45 4.68 13.09 -12.81
CA ASP A 45 5.85 13.48 -12.02
C ASP A 45 7.14 12.99 -12.69
N PHE A 46 7.71 13.84 -13.53
CA PHE A 46 8.94 13.61 -14.27
C PHE A 46 10.17 14.24 -13.60
N ASN A 47 10.13 14.45 -12.28
CA ASN A 47 11.31 14.95 -11.59
C ASN A 47 12.51 14.05 -11.91
N PRO A 48 13.64 14.60 -12.40
CA PRO A 48 14.77 13.81 -12.86
C PRO A 48 15.40 12.92 -11.77
N ILE A 49 15.17 13.17 -10.51
CA ILE A 49 15.63 12.27 -9.43
C ILE A 49 15.02 10.87 -9.52
N HIS A 50 13.89 10.73 -10.20
CA HIS A 50 13.19 9.45 -10.37
C HIS A 50 13.58 8.72 -11.65
N ILE A 51 13.97 9.45 -12.69
CA ILE A 51 14.13 8.86 -14.04
C ILE A 51 15.53 9.00 -14.64
N ASP A 52 16.41 9.81 -14.06
CA ASP A 52 17.74 10.06 -14.56
C ASP A 52 18.78 9.72 -13.48
N LYS A 53 19.47 8.61 -13.65
CA LYS A 53 20.46 8.13 -12.69
C LYS A 53 21.64 9.08 -12.54
N GLU A 54 22.11 9.67 -13.64
CA GLU A 54 23.22 10.62 -13.61
C GLU A 54 22.85 11.87 -12.81
N PHE A 55 21.66 12.43 -13.06
CA PHE A 55 21.15 13.57 -12.32
C PHE A 55 20.99 13.24 -10.82
N ALA A 56 20.36 12.12 -10.51
CA ALA A 56 20.13 11.69 -9.12
C ALA A 56 21.47 11.56 -8.38
N THR A 57 22.45 10.92 -9.00
CA THR A 57 23.79 10.74 -8.42
C THR A 57 24.50 12.07 -8.23
N ALA A 58 24.37 12.99 -9.20
CA ALA A 58 24.99 14.32 -9.12
C ALA A 58 24.45 15.16 -7.96
N VAL A 59 23.20 14.98 -7.57
CA VAL A 59 22.60 15.67 -6.40
C VAL A 59 22.75 14.91 -5.08
N GLY A 60 23.54 13.83 -5.06
CA GLY A 60 23.90 13.09 -3.85
C GLY A 60 23.01 11.90 -3.52
N LEU A 61 22.15 11.46 -4.43
CA LEU A 61 21.33 10.28 -4.24
C LEU A 61 22.07 9.01 -4.70
N PRO A 62 21.71 7.82 -4.20
CA PRO A 62 22.38 6.56 -4.58
C PRO A 62 22.08 6.10 -6.01
N GLY A 63 21.14 6.73 -6.68
CA GLY A 63 20.62 6.44 -8.00
C GLY A 63 19.24 7.03 -8.10
N ASN A 64 18.47 6.70 -9.13
CA ASN A 64 17.08 7.12 -9.17
C ASN A 64 16.28 6.47 -8.04
N ILE A 65 15.39 7.27 -7.47
CA ILE A 65 14.57 6.87 -6.31
C ILE A 65 13.12 6.69 -6.74
N LEU A 66 12.39 5.89 -5.97
CA LEU A 66 10.95 5.71 -6.15
C LEU A 66 10.21 7.01 -5.79
N HIS A 67 9.10 7.26 -6.49
CA HIS A 67 8.14 8.28 -6.08
C HIS A 67 7.55 7.89 -4.72
N GLY A 68 7.49 8.85 -3.80
CA GLY A 68 6.89 8.60 -2.48
C GLY A 68 5.45 8.11 -2.57
N LEU A 69 4.66 8.67 -3.49
CA LEU A 69 3.28 8.25 -3.69
C LEU A 69 3.14 6.83 -4.18
N TYR A 70 4.12 6.28 -4.90
CA TYR A 70 4.14 4.85 -5.23
C TYR A 70 4.22 3.99 -3.96
N SER A 71 5.12 4.32 -3.05
CA SER A 71 5.26 3.60 -1.77
C SER A 71 4.01 3.74 -0.90
N MET A 72 3.41 4.92 -0.89
CA MET A 72 2.13 5.16 -0.21
C MET A 72 1.01 4.30 -0.78
N ALA A 73 0.98 4.10 -2.09
CA ALA A 73 0.02 3.22 -2.75
C ALA A 73 0.17 1.77 -2.28
N GLN A 74 1.38 1.31 -1.97
CA GLN A 74 1.60 -0.03 -1.43
C GLN A 74 1.06 -0.17 0.00
N VAL A 75 1.17 0.89 0.79
CA VAL A 75 0.53 0.94 2.13
C VAL A 75 -0.99 0.86 2.02
N ALA A 76 -1.59 1.61 1.10
CA ALA A 76 -3.02 1.54 0.83
C ALA A 76 -3.44 0.14 0.40
N ARG A 77 -2.68 -0.47 -0.49
CA ARG A 77 -2.93 -1.81 -1.03
C ARG A 77 -2.90 -2.89 0.05
N ALA A 78 -1.89 -2.86 0.93
CA ALA A 78 -1.80 -3.79 2.05
C ALA A 78 -2.96 -3.62 3.03
N SER A 79 -3.34 -2.39 3.32
CA SER A 79 -4.44 -2.07 4.23
C SER A 79 -5.78 -2.59 3.69
N VAL A 80 -6.05 -2.35 2.41
CA VAL A 80 -7.27 -2.82 1.73
C VAL A 80 -7.30 -4.34 1.65
N ALA A 81 -6.18 -4.99 1.36
CA ALA A 81 -6.09 -6.45 1.32
C ALA A 81 -6.40 -7.06 2.71
N GLY A 82 -5.92 -6.42 3.77
CA GLY A 82 -6.23 -6.82 5.15
C GLY A 82 -7.71 -6.69 5.50
N ALA A 83 -8.42 -5.81 4.80
CA ALA A 83 -9.86 -5.55 4.99
C ALA A 83 -10.75 -6.27 3.99
N GLY A 84 -10.24 -7.31 3.30
CA GLY A 84 -11.02 -8.11 2.35
C GLY A 84 -10.93 -7.69 0.90
N GLY A 85 -10.10 -6.70 0.58
CA GLY A 85 -9.78 -6.33 -0.79
C GLY A 85 -10.74 -5.32 -1.45
N ASP A 86 -11.73 -4.81 -0.74
CA ASP A 86 -12.62 -3.78 -1.25
C ASP A 86 -11.98 -2.39 -1.08
N PRO A 87 -11.56 -1.71 -2.17
CA PRO A 87 -10.92 -0.40 -2.06
C PRO A 87 -11.83 0.69 -1.47
N ARG A 88 -13.14 0.49 -1.50
CA ARG A 88 -14.11 1.43 -0.90
C ARG A 88 -14.04 1.42 0.63
N SER A 89 -13.45 0.40 1.23
CA SER A 89 -13.27 0.33 2.68
C SER A 89 -12.29 1.37 3.22
N LEU A 90 -11.31 1.78 2.41
CA LEU A 90 -10.32 2.76 2.83
C LEU A 90 -10.91 4.17 2.83
N LYS A 91 -11.05 4.76 4.02
CA LYS A 91 -11.63 6.09 4.21
C LYS A 91 -10.59 7.18 4.44
N ARG A 92 -9.49 6.83 5.06
CA ARG A 92 -8.42 7.77 5.36
C ARG A 92 -7.09 7.04 5.38
N LEU A 93 -6.07 7.69 4.84
CA LEU A 93 -4.70 7.23 4.89
C LEU A 93 -3.77 8.41 5.20
N SER A 94 -2.97 8.27 6.22
CA SER A 94 -1.89 9.21 6.53
C SER A 94 -0.57 8.47 6.63
N VAL A 95 0.48 9.07 6.11
CA VAL A 95 1.82 8.48 6.13
C VAL A 95 2.87 9.54 6.46
N GLN A 96 4.03 9.09 6.94
CA GLN A 96 5.22 9.90 7.01
C GLN A 96 6.28 9.30 6.10
N PHE A 97 6.76 10.07 5.14
CA PHE A 97 7.87 9.67 4.29
C PHE A 97 9.19 9.89 5.04
N ARG A 98 9.96 8.84 5.24
CA ARG A 98 11.17 8.89 6.09
C ARG A 98 12.43 8.38 5.45
N GLY A 99 12.32 7.65 4.36
CA GLY A 99 13.46 7.10 3.68
C GLY A 99 13.29 7.14 2.17
N LEU A 100 14.39 7.00 1.48
CA LEU A 100 14.41 6.93 0.03
C LEU A 100 14.04 5.50 -0.40
N GLY A 101 12.98 5.36 -1.18
CA GLY A 101 12.66 4.10 -1.83
C GLY A 101 13.54 3.90 -3.06
N ARG A 102 13.97 2.66 -3.29
CA ARG A 102 14.84 2.31 -4.43
C ARG A 102 14.18 1.28 -5.32
N PRO A 103 14.30 1.43 -6.66
CA PRO A 103 13.92 0.34 -7.58
C PRO A 103 14.77 -0.90 -7.34
N GLU A 104 14.25 -2.07 -7.74
CA GLU A 104 14.92 -3.37 -7.68
C GLU A 104 15.17 -3.91 -6.26
N VAL A 105 14.67 -3.23 -5.24
CA VAL A 105 14.72 -3.65 -3.83
C VAL A 105 13.30 -3.95 -3.34
N GLU A 106 13.12 -5.10 -2.68
CA GLU A 106 11.83 -5.48 -2.13
C GLU A 106 11.33 -4.46 -1.10
N ILE A 107 10.09 -4.03 -1.29
CA ILE A 107 9.33 -3.28 -0.29
C ILE A 107 8.51 -4.29 0.50
N LYS A 108 8.68 -4.29 1.82
CA LYS A 108 7.86 -5.06 2.73
C LYS A 108 6.93 -4.13 3.49
N VAL A 109 5.63 -4.38 3.38
CA VAL A 109 4.60 -3.63 4.10
C VAL A 109 4.00 -4.52 5.16
N THR A 110 4.04 -4.07 6.39
CA THR A 110 3.46 -4.77 7.55
C THR A 110 2.54 -3.82 8.29
N GLY A 111 1.54 -4.37 8.94
CA GLY A 111 0.62 -3.58 9.72
C GLY A 111 -0.07 -4.38 10.81
N SER A 112 -0.54 -3.67 11.80
CA SER A 112 -1.30 -4.22 12.91
C SER A 112 -2.50 -3.34 13.26
N VAL A 113 -3.57 -3.97 13.69
CA VAL A 113 -4.79 -3.26 14.07
C VAL A 113 -4.56 -2.50 15.38
N LYS A 114 -4.71 -1.19 15.33
CA LYS A 114 -4.60 -0.29 16.47
C LYS A 114 -5.90 -0.23 17.27
N SER A 115 -7.02 -0.09 16.55
CA SER A 115 -8.34 -0.01 17.15
C SER A 115 -9.41 -0.58 16.22
N ALA A 116 -10.47 -1.10 16.81
CA ALA A 116 -11.65 -1.55 16.08
C ALA A 116 -12.88 -1.18 16.91
N ASP A 117 -13.72 -0.32 16.37
CA ASP A 117 -14.90 0.20 17.05
C ASP A 117 -16.04 0.43 16.07
N ASP A 118 -17.16 -0.27 16.28
CA ASP A 118 -18.38 -0.14 15.47
C ASP A 118 -18.15 -0.19 13.96
N GLY A 119 -17.32 -1.16 13.51
CA GLY A 119 -17.01 -1.37 12.10
C GLY A 119 -15.95 -0.44 11.53
N THR A 120 -15.45 0.52 12.30
CA THR A 120 -14.30 1.35 11.93
C THR A 120 -13.03 0.74 12.50
N VAL A 121 -12.08 0.43 11.64
CA VAL A 121 -10.81 -0.17 12.01
C VAL A 121 -9.67 0.76 11.63
N VAL A 122 -8.77 0.99 12.56
CA VAL A 122 -7.54 1.74 12.33
C VAL A 122 -6.36 0.79 12.37
N VAL A 123 -5.54 0.82 11.34
CA VAL A 123 -4.36 -0.03 11.19
C VAL A 123 -3.12 0.84 11.17
N ASP A 124 -2.14 0.51 12.02
CA ASP A 124 -0.80 1.06 11.95
C ASP A 124 0.01 0.28 10.92
N VAL A 125 0.66 1.00 10.00
CA VAL A 125 1.35 0.38 8.86
C VAL A 125 2.77 0.93 8.73
N VAL A 126 3.68 0.08 8.30
CA VAL A 126 5.07 0.41 8.02
C VAL A 126 5.46 -0.17 6.67
N ALA A 127 6.21 0.58 5.88
CA ALA A 127 6.85 0.08 4.67
C ALA A 127 8.36 0.21 4.81
N GLU A 128 9.08 -0.86 4.50
CA GLU A 128 10.53 -0.91 4.65
C GLU A 128 11.22 -1.58 3.48
N GLN A 129 12.45 -1.19 3.24
CA GLN A 129 13.39 -1.85 2.31
C GLN A 129 14.67 -2.17 3.06
N GLU A 130 15.10 -3.44 3.02
CA GLU A 130 16.33 -3.89 3.70
C GLU A 130 16.42 -3.45 5.17
N GLY A 131 15.28 -3.52 5.89
CA GLY A 131 15.20 -3.13 7.30
C GLY A 131 15.14 -1.63 7.56
N ASN A 132 15.19 -0.78 6.52
CA ASN A 132 15.06 0.66 6.67
C ASN A 132 13.64 1.11 6.36
N GLN A 133 13.03 1.85 7.26
CA GLN A 133 11.68 2.38 7.05
C GLN A 133 11.70 3.48 6.01
N ILE A 134 10.97 3.28 4.90
CA ILE A 134 10.73 4.31 3.88
C ILE A 134 9.44 5.07 4.16
N ILE A 135 8.47 4.40 4.77
CA ILE A 135 7.25 4.99 5.32
C ILE A 135 7.09 4.50 6.76
N ARG A 136 6.83 5.42 7.67
CA ARG A 136 6.51 5.11 9.06
C ARG A 136 5.34 5.92 9.58
N ASN A 137 4.85 5.56 10.75
CA ASN A 137 3.71 6.22 11.40
C ASN A 137 2.52 6.36 10.44
N ALA A 138 2.35 5.38 9.56
CA ALA A 138 1.21 5.35 8.66
C ALA A 138 0.00 4.81 9.40
N GLU A 139 -1.14 5.42 9.14
CA GLU A 139 -2.43 5.03 9.70
C GLU A 139 -3.45 4.93 8.58
N ALA A 140 -4.09 3.77 8.48
CA ALA A 140 -5.19 3.54 7.56
C ALA A 140 -6.48 3.38 8.34
N GLU A 141 -7.50 4.15 8.00
CA GLU A 141 -8.84 3.99 8.55
C GLU A 141 -9.72 3.27 7.55
N LEU A 142 -10.29 2.15 7.99
CA LEU A 142 -11.08 1.25 7.17
C LEU A 142 -12.51 1.17 7.72
N ASP A 143 -13.48 1.23 6.83
CA ASP A 143 -14.89 1.00 7.15
C ASP A 143 -15.28 -0.39 6.67
N LEU A 144 -15.58 -1.26 7.63
CA LEU A 144 -15.94 -2.66 7.41
C LEU A 144 -17.44 -2.93 7.57
N LYS A 145 -18.25 -1.87 7.60
CA LYS A 145 -19.72 -2.00 7.70
C LYS A 145 -20.35 -2.59 6.45
#